data_ae553a745ed5d89f941c0ddd16923667
#
_entry.id   ae553a745ed5d89f941c0ddd16923667
#
_cell.length_a   1.000
_cell.length_b   1.000
_cell.length_c   1.000
_cell.angle_alpha   90.00
_cell.angle_beta   90.00
_cell.angle_gamma   90.00
#
_symmetry.space_group_name_H-M   'P 1'
#
loop_
_entity.id
_entity.type
_entity.pdbx_description
1 polymer ?
#
loop_
_entity_poly.entity_id
_entity_poly.type
_entity_poly.pdbx_seq_one_letter_code
_entity_poly.pdbx_strand_id
1 'polypeptide(L)'
;GVETQTRKLMTVCRMRKTPVIIFINKMDREGRDPFDLLDELEQELEIKVRPLSWPINQGAKFKGVYNIYEQKLDLFTPDKQRVTDKVEVDINSEELDKRVGEENAAKLREDLEIVDGVYPEFEVETYREAEVAPVFFGSALNNFGVQELLNCFVEIAPSPRPTKAEERDVNPEEPKFTGFIFKITANIDPNPRSCIAFCKVCSGKFQRNQPYLHVRQGKSLRFSSISRSE
;
A
#
# COMPACT_ATOMS: atom_id res chain seq x y z
N GLY A 1 -1.88 3.10 -16.65
CA GLY A 1 -0.95 2.00 -16.90
C GLY A 1 0.26 2.05 -15.98
N VAL A 2 1.11 1.04 -16.07
CA VAL A 2 2.33 0.91 -15.25
C VAL A 2 3.42 1.84 -15.75
N GLU A 3 3.91 2.73 -14.88
CA GLU A 3 4.96 3.69 -15.22
C GLU A 3 6.36 3.12 -14.95
N THR A 4 7.38 3.73 -15.58
CA THR A 4 8.78 3.29 -15.48
C THR A 4 9.29 3.24 -14.02
N GLN A 5 8.89 4.19 -13.18
CA GLN A 5 9.30 4.21 -11.77
C GLN A 5 8.64 3.07 -10.98
N THR A 6 7.40 2.74 -11.27
CA THR A 6 6.70 1.61 -10.66
C THR A 6 7.43 0.29 -10.93
N ARG A 7 7.86 0.06 -12.19
CA ARG A 7 8.66 -1.13 -12.56
C ARG A 7 9.97 -1.21 -11.77
N LYS A 8 10.70 -0.09 -11.67
CA LYS A 8 11.96 -0.04 -10.91
C LYS A 8 11.76 -0.35 -9.43
N LEU A 9 10.75 0.24 -8.81
CA LEU A 9 10.42 0.00 -7.41
C LEU A 9 9.99 -1.45 -7.18
N MET A 10 9.19 -2.00 -8.09
CA MET A 10 8.75 -3.39 -7.99
C MET A 10 9.92 -4.38 -8.08
N THR A 11 10.93 -4.09 -8.91
CA THR A 11 12.16 -4.89 -8.95
C THR A 11 12.83 -4.94 -7.58
N VAL A 12 12.93 -3.81 -6.88
CA VAL A 12 13.48 -3.76 -5.51
C VAL A 12 12.60 -4.53 -4.52
N CYS A 13 11.26 -4.41 -4.61
CA CYS A 13 10.33 -5.16 -3.77
C CYS A 13 10.51 -6.67 -3.95
N ARG A 14 10.61 -7.16 -5.18
CA ARG A 14 10.85 -8.58 -5.46
C ARG A 14 12.18 -9.08 -4.88
N MET A 15 13.27 -8.33 -5.08
CA MET A 15 14.58 -8.69 -4.52
C MET A 15 14.55 -8.88 -3.00
N ARG A 16 13.69 -8.13 -2.32
CA ARG A 16 13.55 -8.15 -0.85
C ARG A 16 12.36 -8.95 -0.36
N LYS A 17 11.58 -9.54 -1.26
CA LYS A 17 10.30 -10.18 -0.94
C LYS A 17 9.40 -9.26 -0.10
N THR A 18 9.34 -7.98 -0.47
CA THR A 18 8.51 -7.00 0.21
C THR A 18 7.08 -7.11 -0.31
N PRO A 19 6.09 -7.40 0.55
CA PRO A 19 4.69 -7.40 0.15
C PRO A 19 4.26 -6.03 -0.37
N VAL A 20 3.43 -6.01 -1.39
CA VAL A 20 2.91 -4.77 -1.99
C VAL A 20 1.40 -4.82 -2.09
N ILE A 21 0.77 -3.67 -1.92
CA ILE A 21 -0.65 -3.44 -2.21
C ILE A 21 -0.70 -2.44 -3.37
N ILE A 22 -1.57 -2.68 -4.32
CA ILE A 22 -1.68 -1.87 -5.52
C ILE A 22 -2.96 -1.03 -5.45
N PHE A 23 -2.85 0.26 -5.76
CA PHE A 23 -3.99 1.16 -5.89
C PHE A 23 -4.12 1.68 -7.32
N ILE A 24 -5.20 1.29 -8.00
CA ILE A 24 -5.54 1.80 -9.32
C ILE A 24 -6.32 3.10 -9.13
N ASN A 25 -5.64 4.20 -9.43
CA ASN A 25 -6.11 5.54 -9.16
C ASN A 25 -6.84 6.18 -10.35
N LYS A 26 -7.59 7.24 -10.07
CA LYS A 26 -8.25 8.10 -11.07
C LYS A 26 -9.43 7.43 -11.77
N MET A 27 -10.21 6.61 -11.05
CA MET A 27 -11.42 5.98 -11.61
C MET A 27 -12.52 6.99 -11.97
N ASP A 28 -12.44 8.20 -11.44
CA ASP A 28 -13.26 9.36 -11.81
C ASP A 28 -12.94 9.94 -13.20
N ARG A 29 -11.98 9.36 -13.92
CA ARG A 29 -11.59 9.73 -15.29
C ARG A 29 -11.72 8.56 -16.23
N GLU A 30 -11.97 8.86 -17.51
CA GLU A 30 -11.94 7.84 -18.57
C GLU A 30 -10.57 7.17 -18.63
N GLY A 31 -10.59 5.85 -18.74
CA GLY A 31 -9.39 5.04 -18.75
C GLY A 31 -9.59 3.72 -19.47
N ARG A 32 -8.61 2.83 -19.31
CA ARG A 32 -8.67 1.46 -19.85
C ARG A 32 -9.60 0.59 -19.02
N ASP A 33 -10.04 -0.50 -19.59
CA ASP A 33 -10.82 -1.52 -18.89
C ASP A 33 -10.07 -2.04 -17.65
N PRO A 34 -10.75 -2.27 -16.52
CA PRO A 34 -10.11 -2.80 -15.31
C PRO A 34 -9.38 -4.12 -15.50
N PHE A 35 -9.91 -5.05 -16.31
CA PHE A 35 -9.24 -6.32 -16.58
C PHE A 35 -7.95 -6.12 -17.37
N ASP A 36 -7.96 -5.24 -18.39
CA ASP A 36 -6.75 -4.88 -19.13
C ASP A 36 -5.66 -4.27 -18.23
N LEU A 37 -6.07 -3.50 -17.22
CA LEU A 37 -5.14 -2.93 -16.23
C LEU A 37 -4.54 -4.00 -15.32
N LEU A 38 -5.34 -4.99 -14.91
CA LEU A 38 -4.86 -6.11 -14.10
C LEU A 38 -3.89 -7.00 -14.88
N ASP A 39 -4.18 -7.28 -16.14
CA ASP A 39 -3.29 -8.04 -17.03
C ASP A 39 -1.94 -7.31 -17.21
N GLU A 40 -1.98 -5.99 -17.43
CA GLU A 40 -0.76 -5.17 -17.51
C GLU A 40 0.04 -5.23 -16.18
N LEU A 41 -0.64 -5.16 -15.03
CA LEU A 41 0.02 -5.26 -13.73
C LEU A 41 0.75 -6.59 -13.56
N GLU A 42 0.10 -7.72 -13.89
CA GLU A 42 0.71 -9.04 -13.79
C GLU A 42 1.92 -9.19 -14.73
N GLN A 43 1.79 -8.74 -15.99
CA GLN A 43 2.85 -8.83 -16.97
C GLN A 43 4.04 -7.91 -16.65
N GLU A 44 3.78 -6.65 -16.31
CA GLU A 44 4.82 -5.63 -16.13
C GLU A 44 5.48 -5.68 -14.75
N LEU A 45 4.75 -6.11 -13.72
CA LEU A 45 5.26 -6.21 -12.36
C LEU A 45 5.67 -7.63 -11.98
N GLU A 46 5.39 -8.63 -12.82
CA GLU A 46 5.71 -10.05 -12.60
C GLU A 46 5.25 -10.54 -11.21
N ILE A 47 4.02 -10.22 -10.85
CA ILE A 47 3.37 -10.64 -9.61
C ILE A 47 1.91 -10.98 -9.89
N LYS A 48 1.39 -12.01 -9.25
CA LYS A 48 -0.04 -12.30 -9.30
C LYS A 48 -0.82 -11.22 -8.57
N VAL A 49 -1.99 -10.87 -9.09
CA VAL A 49 -2.87 -9.90 -8.45
C VAL A 49 -4.17 -10.53 -7.99
N ARG A 50 -4.78 -9.96 -6.93
CA ARG A 50 -6.15 -10.24 -6.52
C ARG A 50 -6.89 -8.94 -6.25
N PRO A 51 -7.93 -8.60 -7.02
CA PRO A 51 -8.79 -7.48 -6.70
C PRO A 51 -9.51 -7.70 -5.37
N LEU A 52 -9.42 -6.72 -4.47
CA LEU A 52 -10.17 -6.66 -3.22
C LEU A 52 -11.25 -5.57 -3.23
N SER A 53 -11.27 -4.73 -4.25
CA SER A 53 -12.40 -3.90 -4.61
C SER A 53 -12.59 -3.91 -6.13
N TRP A 54 -13.81 -3.59 -6.59
CA TRP A 54 -14.13 -3.55 -8.01
C TRP A 54 -14.87 -2.27 -8.37
N PRO A 55 -14.50 -1.57 -9.45
CA PRO A 55 -15.12 -0.31 -9.81
C PRO A 55 -16.47 -0.54 -10.49
N ILE A 56 -17.40 0.36 -10.21
CA ILE A 56 -18.72 0.41 -10.85
C ILE A 56 -18.71 1.57 -11.83
N ASN A 57 -18.46 1.27 -13.09
CA ASN A 57 -18.16 2.24 -14.15
C ASN A 57 -16.86 3.04 -13.89
N GLN A 58 -16.56 3.95 -14.79
CA GLN A 58 -15.43 4.87 -14.72
C GLN A 58 -15.76 6.21 -15.39
N GLY A 59 -14.87 7.19 -15.23
CA GLY A 59 -15.05 8.52 -15.80
C GLY A 59 -16.26 9.24 -15.21
N ALA A 60 -16.98 9.94 -16.06
CA ALA A 60 -18.20 10.69 -15.66
C ALA A 60 -19.33 9.77 -15.13
N LYS A 61 -19.29 8.49 -15.46
CA LYS A 61 -20.27 7.49 -15.03
C LYS A 61 -19.85 6.71 -13.79
N PHE A 62 -18.70 7.03 -13.21
CA PHE A 62 -18.19 6.35 -12.03
C PHE A 62 -19.17 6.45 -10.86
N LYS A 63 -19.66 5.33 -10.39
CA LYS A 63 -20.65 5.23 -9.30
C LYS A 63 -20.03 4.95 -7.94
N GLY A 64 -18.85 4.32 -7.94
CA GLY A 64 -18.18 3.89 -6.74
C GLY A 64 -17.44 2.58 -6.93
N VAL A 65 -17.16 1.90 -5.84
CA VAL A 65 -16.55 0.57 -5.83
C VAL A 65 -17.35 -0.39 -4.95
N TYR A 66 -17.33 -1.64 -5.32
CA TYR A 66 -17.74 -2.73 -4.43
C TYR A 66 -16.49 -3.27 -3.74
N ASN A 67 -16.41 -3.15 -2.42
CA ASN A 67 -15.35 -3.72 -1.61
C ASN A 67 -15.61 -5.22 -1.43
N ILE A 68 -14.88 -6.05 -2.17
CA ILE A 68 -15.00 -7.51 -2.15
C ILE A 68 -14.54 -8.06 -0.80
N TYR A 69 -13.52 -7.46 -0.20
CA TYR A 69 -12.93 -7.90 1.07
C TYR A 69 -13.88 -7.70 2.25
N GLU A 70 -14.56 -6.55 2.31
CA GLU A 70 -15.52 -6.21 3.37
C GLU A 70 -16.97 -6.49 3.00
N GLN A 71 -17.26 -6.86 1.74
CA GLN A 71 -18.62 -7.03 1.18
C GLN A 71 -19.50 -5.78 1.34
N LYS A 72 -18.96 -4.63 1.00
CA LYS A 72 -19.60 -3.31 1.14
C LYS A 72 -19.60 -2.54 -0.17
N LEU A 73 -20.65 -1.79 -0.37
CA LEU A 73 -20.78 -0.84 -1.47
C LEU A 73 -20.33 0.54 -0.99
N ASP A 74 -19.33 1.11 -1.64
CA ASP A 74 -18.86 2.45 -1.43
C ASP A 74 -19.31 3.33 -2.59
N LEU A 75 -20.27 4.23 -2.35
CA LEU A 75 -20.78 5.13 -3.38
C LEU A 75 -19.93 6.38 -3.52
N PHE A 76 -19.58 6.72 -4.76
CA PHE A 76 -18.77 7.89 -5.08
C PHE A 76 -19.64 9.14 -5.15
N THR A 77 -19.24 10.17 -4.41
CA THR A 77 -19.77 11.53 -4.53
C THR A 77 -18.62 12.48 -4.85
N PRO A 78 -18.73 13.36 -5.86
CA PRO A 78 -17.65 14.26 -6.26
C PRO A 78 -17.22 15.32 -5.23
N ASP A 79 -17.88 15.37 -4.09
CA ASP A 79 -17.60 16.36 -3.05
C ASP A 79 -16.52 15.87 -2.08
N LYS A 80 -15.39 16.55 -2.07
CA LYS A 80 -14.21 16.24 -1.25
C LYS A 80 -14.44 16.28 0.27
N GLN A 81 -15.56 16.83 0.73
CA GLN A 81 -15.85 17.04 2.15
C GLN A 81 -16.77 15.98 2.76
N ARG A 82 -17.32 15.07 1.98
CA ARG A 82 -18.24 14.03 2.47
C ARG A 82 -17.55 12.71 2.73
N VAL A 83 -17.85 12.17 3.89
CA VAL A 83 -17.63 10.76 4.21
C VAL A 83 -18.44 9.94 3.20
N THR A 84 -17.79 9.01 2.53
CA THR A 84 -18.44 8.08 1.59
C THR A 84 -19.56 7.33 2.30
N ASP A 85 -20.75 7.28 1.72
CA ASP A 85 -21.82 6.42 2.23
C ASP A 85 -21.44 4.97 1.99
N LYS A 86 -20.98 4.32 3.04
CA LYS A 86 -20.69 2.88 3.06
C LYS A 86 -21.96 2.13 3.44
N VAL A 87 -22.37 1.24 2.59
CA VAL A 87 -23.57 0.44 2.82
C VAL A 87 -23.21 -1.03 2.68
N GLU A 88 -23.56 -1.81 3.70
CA GLU A 88 -23.55 -3.27 3.60
C GLU A 88 -24.65 -3.68 2.65
N VAL A 89 -24.29 -4.17 1.49
CA VAL A 89 -25.20 -4.60 0.45
C VAL A 89 -24.76 -5.96 -0.06
N ASP A 90 -25.64 -6.93 0.02
CA ASP A 90 -25.43 -8.22 -0.63
C ASP A 90 -25.41 -7.99 -2.15
N ILE A 91 -24.40 -8.56 -2.81
CA ILE A 91 -24.21 -8.44 -4.25
C ILE A 91 -25.43 -8.93 -5.06
N ASN A 92 -26.17 -9.89 -4.51
CA ASN A 92 -27.35 -10.47 -5.15
C ASN A 92 -28.67 -9.79 -4.75
N SER A 93 -28.62 -8.74 -3.91
CA SER A 93 -29.82 -8.07 -3.44
C SER A 93 -30.36 -7.07 -4.47
N GLU A 94 -31.67 -6.87 -4.48
CA GLU A 94 -32.34 -5.80 -5.24
C GLU A 94 -31.92 -4.39 -4.77
N GLU A 95 -31.37 -4.27 -3.56
CA GLU A 95 -30.90 -3.00 -3.05
C GLU A 95 -29.70 -2.49 -3.84
N LEU A 96 -28.82 -3.39 -4.30
CA LEU A 96 -27.73 -3.02 -5.20
C LEU A 96 -28.27 -2.38 -6.48
N ASP A 97 -29.29 -3.03 -7.11
CA ASP A 97 -29.89 -2.53 -8.35
C ASP A 97 -30.48 -1.14 -8.18
N LYS A 98 -31.13 -0.88 -7.04
CA LYS A 98 -31.71 0.44 -6.71
C LYS A 98 -30.65 1.53 -6.51
N ARG A 99 -29.48 1.17 -5.98
CA ARG A 99 -28.41 2.15 -5.66
C ARG A 99 -27.54 2.50 -6.86
N VAL A 100 -27.17 1.54 -7.68
CA VAL A 100 -26.23 1.73 -8.78
C VAL A 100 -26.91 1.67 -10.16
N GLY A 101 -28.14 1.21 -10.24
CA GLY A 101 -28.89 0.94 -11.46
C GLY A 101 -28.75 -0.52 -11.91
N GLU A 102 -29.80 -1.08 -12.50
CA GLU A 102 -29.89 -2.50 -12.90
C GLU A 102 -28.75 -2.92 -13.83
N GLU A 103 -28.44 -2.10 -14.84
CA GLU A 103 -27.35 -2.37 -15.80
C GLU A 103 -25.99 -2.46 -15.11
N ASN A 104 -25.69 -1.52 -14.22
CA ASN A 104 -24.43 -1.49 -13.48
C ASN A 104 -24.33 -2.64 -12.48
N ALA A 105 -25.43 -2.99 -11.83
CA ALA A 105 -25.46 -4.11 -10.89
C ALA A 105 -25.27 -5.44 -11.62
N ALA A 106 -25.92 -5.64 -12.78
CA ALA A 106 -25.76 -6.83 -13.61
C ALA A 106 -24.31 -6.98 -14.07
N LYS A 107 -23.71 -5.89 -14.59
CA LYS A 107 -22.30 -5.88 -15.02
C LYS A 107 -21.36 -6.17 -13.84
N LEU A 108 -21.59 -5.58 -12.66
CA LEU A 108 -20.77 -5.83 -11.48
C LEU A 108 -20.81 -7.32 -11.09
N ARG A 109 -21.99 -7.96 -11.10
CA ARG A 109 -22.12 -9.40 -10.81
C ARG A 109 -21.33 -10.26 -11.79
N GLU A 110 -21.46 -9.96 -13.09
CA GLU A 110 -20.69 -10.65 -14.14
C GLU A 110 -19.18 -10.47 -13.94
N ASP A 111 -18.73 -9.24 -13.72
CA ASP A 111 -17.30 -8.94 -13.50
C ASP A 111 -16.75 -9.67 -12.26
N LEU A 112 -17.52 -9.75 -11.16
CA LEU A 112 -17.11 -10.46 -9.96
C LEU A 112 -17.05 -11.98 -10.14
N GLU A 113 -17.92 -12.57 -10.93
CA GLU A 113 -17.82 -13.98 -11.31
C GLU A 113 -16.53 -14.25 -12.10
N ILE A 114 -16.14 -13.34 -13.01
CA ILE A 114 -14.89 -13.43 -13.75
C ILE A 114 -13.69 -13.29 -12.78
N VAL A 115 -13.73 -12.32 -11.87
CA VAL A 115 -12.69 -12.11 -10.86
C VAL A 115 -12.47 -13.38 -10.03
N ASP A 116 -13.53 -14.00 -9.56
CA ASP A 116 -13.45 -15.21 -8.73
C ASP A 116 -13.02 -16.45 -9.52
N GLY A 117 -13.30 -16.48 -10.83
CA GLY A 117 -12.88 -17.59 -11.68
C GLY A 117 -11.46 -17.49 -12.23
N VAL A 118 -10.91 -16.29 -12.36
CA VAL A 118 -9.61 -16.03 -13.02
C VAL A 118 -8.48 -15.78 -12.02
N TYR A 119 -8.76 -15.01 -10.96
CA TYR A 119 -7.73 -14.62 -10.00
C TYR A 119 -7.70 -15.54 -8.78
N PRO A 120 -6.52 -15.76 -8.15
CA PRO A 120 -6.43 -16.60 -6.97
C PRO A 120 -7.27 -16.05 -5.82
N GLU A 121 -7.78 -16.93 -4.97
CA GLU A 121 -8.39 -16.52 -3.71
C GLU A 121 -7.38 -15.75 -2.85
N PHE A 122 -7.85 -14.71 -2.15
CA PHE A 122 -6.97 -13.90 -1.32
C PHE A 122 -6.64 -14.60 -0.01
N GLU A 123 -5.36 -14.85 0.20
CA GLU A 123 -4.81 -15.36 1.45
C GLU A 123 -3.75 -14.40 1.98
N VAL A 124 -3.81 -14.07 3.27
CA VAL A 124 -2.87 -13.12 3.90
C VAL A 124 -1.44 -13.64 3.83
N GLU A 125 -1.24 -14.95 3.92
CA GLU A 125 0.07 -15.60 3.85
C GLU A 125 0.72 -15.41 2.48
N THR A 126 0.00 -15.63 1.39
CA THR A 126 0.52 -15.43 0.02
C THR A 126 0.88 -13.96 -0.26
N TYR A 127 0.11 -13.03 0.33
CA TYR A 127 0.47 -11.61 0.33
C TYR A 127 1.76 -11.34 1.11
N ARG A 128 1.89 -11.88 2.33
CA ARG A 128 3.08 -11.69 3.18
C ARG A 128 4.35 -12.30 2.57
N GLU A 129 4.22 -13.34 1.77
CA GLU A 129 5.30 -13.96 1.01
C GLU A 129 5.64 -13.22 -0.29
N ALA A 130 4.90 -12.14 -0.59
CA ALA A 130 5.02 -11.33 -1.79
C ALA A 130 4.74 -12.11 -3.09
N GLU A 131 3.82 -13.07 -3.05
CA GLU A 131 3.39 -13.87 -4.19
C GLU A 131 2.15 -13.28 -4.87
N VAL A 132 1.24 -12.72 -4.08
CA VAL A 132 -0.01 -12.09 -4.55
C VAL A 132 -0.10 -10.65 -4.04
N ALA A 133 -0.42 -9.72 -4.91
CA ALA A 133 -0.67 -8.32 -4.57
C ALA A 133 -2.17 -8.03 -4.56
N PRO A 134 -2.77 -7.64 -3.43
CA PRO A 134 -4.13 -7.14 -3.41
C PRO A 134 -4.23 -5.82 -4.19
N VAL A 135 -5.33 -5.66 -4.93
CA VAL A 135 -5.59 -4.49 -5.75
C VAL A 135 -6.85 -3.78 -5.30
N PHE A 136 -6.75 -2.47 -5.12
CA PHE A 136 -7.85 -1.56 -4.83
C PHE A 136 -8.03 -0.54 -5.94
N PHE A 137 -9.27 -0.13 -6.18
CA PHE A 137 -9.63 0.91 -7.14
C PHE A 137 -10.17 2.13 -6.42
N GLY A 138 -9.92 3.32 -6.96
CA GLY A 138 -10.47 4.54 -6.38
C GLY A 138 -10.01 5.82 -7.06
N SER A 139 -10.21 6.94 -6.35
CA SER A 139 -9.78 8.27 -6.76
C SER A 139 -9.15 9.00 -5.57
N ALA A 140 -7.82 8.98 -5.51
CA ALA A 140 -7.08 9.57 -4.39
C ALA A 140 -7.29 11.09 -4.29
N LEU A 141 -7.49 11.78 -5.42
CA LEU A 141 -7.79 13.22 -5.43
C LEU A 141 -9.10 13.53 -4.69
N ASN A 142 -10.07 12.63 -4.76
CA ASN A 142 -11.35 12.74 -4.09
C ASN A 142 -11.38 12.00 -2.73
N ASN A 143 -10.23 11.52 -2.26
CA ASN A 143 -10.07 10.72 -1.05
C ASN A 143 -11.00 9.48 -1.03
N PHE A 144 -11.25 8.87 -2.19
CA PHE A 144 -12.17 7.77 -2.39
C PHE A 144 -11.42 6.45 -2.61
N GLY A 145 -11.80 5.41 -1.88
CA GLY A 145 -11.16 4.07 -1.92
C GLY A 145 -9.84 3.97 -1.14
N VAL A 146 -9.31 5.09 -0.66
CA VAL A 146 -8.03 5.13 0.08
C VAL A 146 -8.19 4.55 1.49
N GLN A 147 -9.30 4.84 2.16
CA GLN A 147 -9.57 4.33 3.51
C GLN A 147 -9.67 2.81 3.53
N GLU A 148 -10.30 2.21 2.54
CA GLU A 148 -10.46 0.76 2.37
C GLU A 148 -9.10 0.08 2.22
N LEU A 149 -8.23 0.64 1.38
CA LEU A 149 -6.86 0.19 1.24
C LEU A 149 -6.10 0.28 2.57
N LEU A 150 -6.21 1.42 3.27
CA LEU A 150 -5.50 1.62 4.54
C LEU A 150 -6.01 0.70 5.64
N ASN A 151 -7.31 0.45 5.72
CA ASN A 151 -7.90 -0.50 6.66
C ASN A 151 -7.35 -1.91 6.41
N CYS A 152 -7.40 -2.37 5.16
CA CYS A 152 -6.84 -3.65 4.77
C CYS A 152 -5.33 -3.71 5.08
N PHE A 153 -4.57 -2.65 4.75
CA PHE A 153 -3.14 -2.60 5.05
C PHE A 153 -2.84 -2.78 6.54
N VAL A 154 -3.56 -2.08 7.41
CA VAL A 154 -3.37 -2.20 8.88
C VAL A 154 -3.64 -3.62 9.37
N GLU A 155 -4.59 -4.31 8.75
CA GLU A 155 -4.98 -5.66 9.13
C GLU A 155 -3.98 -6.72 8.64
N ILE A 156 -3.54 -6.64 7.38
CA ILE A 156 -2.76 -7.71 6.75
C ILE A 156 -1.25 -7.49 6.77
N ALA A 157 -0.78 -6.24 6.94
CA ALA A 157 0.64 -5.94 6.86
C ALA A 157 1.46 -6.73 7.88
N PRO A 158 2.58 -7.33 7.48
CA PRO A 158 3.44 -8.05 8.41
C PRO A 158 4.17 -7.08 9.34
N SER A 159 4.52 -7.55 10.52
CA SER A 159 5.48 -6.86 11.39
C SER A 159 6.84 -6.71 10.69
N PRO A 160 7.67 -5.72 11.10
CA PRO A 160 9.02 -5.59 10.57
C PRO A 160 9.81 -6.90 10.68
N ARG A 161 10.49 -7.26 9.59
CA ARG A 161 11.32 -8.47 9.56
C ARG A 161 12.67 -8.23 10.25
N PRO A 162 13.32 -9.29 10.78
CA PRO A 162 14.69 -9.21 11.26
C PRO A 162 15.63 -8.64 10.20
N THR A 163 16.54 -7.77 10.64
CA THR A 163 17.55 -7.16 9.76
C THR A 163 18.85 -7.93 9.85
N LYS A 164 19.37 -8.38 8.70
CA LYS A 164 20.65 -9.08 8.65
C LYS A 164 21.80 -8.13 8.97
N ALA A 165 22.66 -8.50 9.90
CA ALA A 165 23.94 -7.89 10.19
C ALA A 165 25.07 -8.90 9.90
N GLU A 166 26.33 -8.46 9.99
CA GLU A 166 27.48 -9.33 9.68
C GLU A 166 27.56 -10.53 10.63
N GLU A 167 27.29 -10.34 11.90
CA GLU A 167 27.46 -11.37 12.93
C GLU A 167 26.17 -12.13 13.27
N ARG A 168 25.00 -11.51 13.05
CA ARG A 168 23.71 -12.09 13.43
C ARG A 168 22.53 -11.38 12.77
N ASP A 169 21.36 -11.97 12.87
CA ASP A 169 20.11 -11.28 12.57
C ASP A 169 19.66 -10.46 13.80
N VAL A 170 19.24 -9.20 13.55
CA VAL A 170 18.70 -8.29 14.55
C VAL A 170 17.18 -8.37 14.54
N ASN A 171 16.61 -8.86 15.64
CA ASN A 171 15.15 -8.92 15.78
C ASN A 171 14.61 -7.53 16.18
N PRO A 172 13.56 -7.02 15.50
CA PRO A 172 12.95 -5.72 15.85
C PRO A 172 12.47 -5.59 17.29
N GLU A 173 12.11 -6.70 17.92
CA GLU A 173 11.59 -6.74 19.30
C GLU A 173 12.70 -6.68 20.36
N GLU A 174 13.97 -6.72 19.97
CA GLU A 174 15.08 -6.62 20.92
C GLU A 174 15.05 -5.27 21.65
N PRO A 175 15.21 -5.23 22.99
CA PRO A 175 15.17 -3.99 23.75
C PRO A 175 16.38 -3.09 23.51
N LYS A 176 17.52 -3.66 23.12
CA LYS A 176 18.73 -2.91 22.82
C LYS A 176 18.61 -2.19 21.50
N PHE A 177 18.94 -0.89 21.48
CA PHE A 177 18.98 -0.12 20.25
C PHE A 177 20.03 -0.65 19.28
N THR A 178 19.62 -0.90 18.06
CA THR A 178 20.46 -1.09 16.88
C THR A 178 19.89 -0.29 15.71
N GLY A 179 20.76 0.22 14.87
CA GLY A 179 20.35 0.97 13.69
C GLY A 179 21.52 1.18 12.74
N PHE A 180 21.22 1.58 11.53
CA PHE A 180 22.23 1.94 10.54
C PHE A 180 21.88 3.22 9.79
N ILE A 181 22.92 3.95 9.41
CA ILE A 181 22.79 5.15 8.59
C ILE A 181 22.66 4.72 7.13
N PHE A 182 21.54 5.04 6.50
CA PHE A 182 21.29 4.70 5.10
C PHE A 182 21.43 5.89 4.14
N LYS A 183 21.41 7.12 4.68
CA LYS A 183 21.53 8.33 3.89
C LYS A 183 22.17 9.44 4.72
N ILE A 184 23.05 10.21 4.12
CA ILE A 184 23.59 11.46 4.68
C ILE A 184 23.32 12.56 3.65
N THR A 185 22.71 13.64 4.09
CA THR A 185 22.48 14.84 3.25
C THR A 185 23.24 16.00 3.86
N ALA A 186 24.12 16.61 3.07
CA ALA A 186 24.88 17.80 3.45
C ALA A 186 24.21 19.06 2.89
N ASN A 187 24.54 20.22 3.44
CA ASN A 187 24.13 21.55 2.95
C ASN A 187 22.60 21.82 2.96
N ILE A 188 21.90 21.33 3.96
CA ILE A 188 20.45 21.63 4.15
C ILE A 188 20.26 23.04 4.73
N ASP A 189 21.24 23.54 5.47
CA ASP A 189 21.26 24.86 6.07
C ASP A 189 22.36 25.71 5.39
N PRO A 190 22.25 27.06 5.29
CA PRO A 190 23.33 27.94 4.84
C PRO A 190 24.66 27.76 5.60
N ASN A 191 24.65 27.08 6.74
CA ASN A 191 25.86 26.74 7.49
C ASN A 191 26.61 25.56 6.81
N PRO A 192 27.79 25.79 6.19
CA PRO A 192 28.47 24.83 5.32
C PRO A 192 28.99 23.56 6.01
N ARG A 193 28.68 23.35 7.28
CA ARG A 193 29.08 22.16 8.05
C ARG A 193 27.86 21.34 8.58
N SER A 194 26.66 21.73 8.24
CA SER A 194 25.48 20.98 8.68
C SER A 194 25.24 19.76 7.78
N CYS A 195 25.14 18.59 8.37
CA CYS A 195 24.69 17.40 7.68
C CYS A 195 23.63 16.68 8.53
N ILE A 196 22.65 16.11 7.85
CA ILE A 196 21.65 15.24 8.47
C ILE A 196 21.94 13.80 8.07
N ALA A 197 22.11 12.94 9.08
CA ALA A 197 22.25 11.51 8.90
C ALA A 197 20.89 10.83 9.17
N PHE A 198 20.38 10.13 8.18
CA PHE A 198 19.14 9.37 8.30
C PHE A 198 19.44 7.96 8.80
N CYS A 199 18.89 7.64 9.98
CA CYS A 199 19.10 6.37 10.64
C CYS A 199 17.83 5.52 10.57
N LYS A 200 17.94 4.29 10.09
CA LYS A 200 16.90 3.27 10.24
C LYS A 200 17.12 2.57 11.59
N VAL A 201 16.13 2.65 12.46
CA VAL A 201 16.11 1.88 13.71
C VAL A 201 15.69 0.45 13.38
N CYS A 202 16.54 -0.52 13.75
CA CYS A 202 16.30 -1.95 13.51
C CYS A 202 15.74 -2.66 14.75
N SER A 203 16.11 -2.19 15.95
CA SER A 203 15.60 -2.67 17.24
C SER A 203 15.72 -1.62 18.32
N GLY A 204 14.99 -1.81 19.39
CA GLY A 204 15.04 -0.97 20.60
C GLY A 204 14.59 0.46 20.34
N LYS A 205 15.04 1.36 21.21
CA LYS A 205 14.65 2.77 21.21
C LYS A 205 15.87 3.69 21.20
N PHE A 206 15.91 4.61 20.21
CA PHE A 206 16.91 5.66 20.17
C PHE A 206 16.53 6.80 21.14
N GLN A 207 17.45 7.23 21.95
CA GLN A 207 17.27 8.30 22.94
C GLN A 207 18.33 9.38 22.77
N ARG A 208 17.93 10.65 22.89
CA ARG A 208 18.81 11.80 22.85
C ARG A 208 19.85 11.73 23.97
N ASN A 209 21.09 12.15 23.69
CA ASN A 209 22.20 12.26 24.66
C ASN A 209 22.64 10.93 25.31
N GLN A 210 22.14 9.81 24.87
CA GLN A 210 22.64 8.50 25.28
C GLN A 210 23.90 8.13 24.47
N PRO A 211 24.84 7.39 25.08
CA PRO A 211 26.01 6.89 24.37
C PRO A 211 25.64 5.69 23.50
N TYR A 212 26.01 5.74 22.23
CA TYR A 212 25.85 4.64 21.27
C TYR A 212 27.19 4.24 20.69
N LEU A 213 27.43 2.94 20.60
CA LEU A 213 28.63 2.43 19.95
C LEU A 213 28.52 2.59 18.44
N HIS A 214 29.42 3.34 17.84
CA HIS A 214 29.61 3.34 16.39
C HIS A 214 30.51 2.14 16.02
N VAL A 215 29.89 1.04 15.60
CA VAL A 215 30.58 -0.26 15.43
C VAL A 215 31.80 -0.15 14.55
N ARG A 216 31.70 0.46 13.36
CA ARG A 216 32.80 0.59 12.41
C ARG A 216 33.99 1.38 12.95
N GLN A 217 33.79 2.33 13.86
CA GLN A 217 34.87 3.13 14.47
C GLN A 217 35.30 2.64 15.85
N GLY A 218 34.57 1.74 16.45
CA GLY A 218 34.80 1.29 17.82
C GLY A 218 34.69 2.40 18.88
N LYS A 219 33.97 3.50 18.56
CA LYS A 219 33.85 4.68 19.42
C LYS A 219 32.43 4.90 19.90
N SER A 220 32.31 5.41 21.12
CA SER A 220 30.99 5.84 21.64
C SER A 220 30.69 7.26 21.19
N LEU A 221 29.50 7.44 20.60
CA LEU A 221 28.98 8.72 20.14
C LEU A 221 27.72 9.09 20.90
N ARG A 222 27.49 10.40 21.09
CA ARG A 222 26.25 10.96 21.66
C ARG A 222 25.66 11.95 20.67
N PHE A 223 24.35 11.90 20.51
CA PHE A 223 23.62 12.79 19.59
C PHE A 223 22.70 13.70 20.42
N SER A 224 22.95 15.00 20.32
CA SER A 224 22.19 16.03 21.04
C SER A 224 20.95 16.52 20.27
N SER A 225 21.03 16.49 18.94
CA SER A 225 19.94 16.93 18.06
C SER A 225 19.36 15.73 17.31
N ILE A 226 18.04 15.58 17.40
CA ILE A 226 17.27 14.56 16.70
C ILE A 226 16.05 15.25 16.12
N SER A 227 15.84 15.09 14.81
CA SER A 227 14.57 15.37 14.16
C SER A 227 13.89 14.04 13.80
N ARG A 228 12.55 13.95 13.95
CA ARG A 228 11.77 12.87 13.35
C ARG A 228 11.46 13.28 11.92
N SER A 229 11.61 12.36 10.96
CA SER A 229 10.95 12.52 9.67
C SER A 229 9.44 12.40 9.91
N GLU A 230 8.72 13.46 9.63
CA GLU A 230 7.27 13.44 9.53
C GLU A 230 6.83 12.63 8.33
#